data_e088c95abd49c86413c4f6f0efa8b347
#
_entry.id   e088c95abd49c86413c4f6f0efa8b347
#
_cell.length_a   1.000
_cell.length_b   1.000
_cell.length_c   1.000
_cell.angle_alpha   90.00
_cell.angle_beta   90.00
_cell.angle_gamma   90.00
#
_symmetry.space_group_name_H-M   'P 1'
#
loop_
_entity.id
_entity.type
_entity.pdbx_description
1 polymer ?
#
loop_
_entity_poly.entity_id
_entity_poly.type
_entity_poly.pdbx_seq_one_letter_code
_entity_poly.pdbx_strand_id
1 'polypeptide(L)'
;MRILRLDEPIIPAKSLGGINLGEKIIQADLQEMIKQQSLLKPETYTLVSPFQVRYTLENNSIYVSVDVRNGKIFHLVALEGYSGKLFDKITVGMKIGDAMKLVPDLYYDEAQEQVLCKDILGIAIDPPEVDPPPDLVPDMVISAINIFVPQIDTLRGHQGFWDVMLEEDGKL
;
A
#
# COMPACT_ATOMS: atom_id res chain seq x y z
N MET A 1 5.55 -1.39 23.03
CA MET A 1 6.25 -0.81 21.87
C MET A 1 5.88 -1.62 20.63
N ARG A 2 5.34 -1.00 19.61
CA ARG A 2 5.01 -1.68 18.35
C ARG A 2 6.32 -1.98 17.60
N ILE A 3 6.45 -3.19 17.10
CA ILE A 3 7.58 -3.61 16.26
C ILE A 3 7.04 -3.81 14.86
N LEU A 4 7.67 -3.18 13.88
CA LEU A 4 7.38 -3.39 12.48
C LEU A 4 7.87 -4.81 12.10
N ARG A 5 7.06 -5.54 11.36
CA ARG A 5 7.36 -6.93 10.97
C ARG A 5 7.25 -7.11 9.47
N LEU A 6 8.38 -7.35 8.84
CA LEU A 6 8.46 -7.53 7.38
C LEU A 6 7.92 -8.89 6.91
N ASP A 7 7.62 -9.80 7.83
CA ASP A 7 7.12 -11.16 7.59
C ASP A 7 5.61 -11.31 7.86
N GLU A 8 4.94 -10.24 8.36
CA GLU A 8 3.48 -10.26 8.58
C GLU A 8 2.72 -10.45 7.27
N PRO A 9 1.61 -11.22 7.27
CA PRO A 9 0.75 -11.34 6.11
C PRO A 9 0.24 -9.99 5.61
N ILE A 10 0.14 -9.84 4.29
CA ILE A 10 -0.52 -8.71 3.64
C ILE A 10 -2.01 -9.00 3.59
N ILE A 11 -2.82 -8.20 4.27
CA ILE A 11 -4.28 -8.34 4.32
C ILE A 11 -4.92 -7.22 3.52
N PRO A 12 -5.57 -7.49 2.37
CA PRO A 12 -6.23 -6.49 1.55
C PRO A 12 -7.15 -5.58 2.37
N ALA A 13 -7.14 -4.29 2.07
CA ALA A 13 -7.95 -3.26 2.75
C ALA A 13 -7.81 -3.21 4.27
N LYS A 14 -6.80 -3.87 4.88
CA LYS A 14 -6.70 -3.97 6.33
C LYS A 14 -5.32 -3.65 6.88
N SER A 15 -4.30 -4.48 6.62
CA SER A 15 -3.01 -4.36 7.33
C SER A 15 -1.82 -4.88 6.55
N LEU A 16 -0.65 -4.33 6.88
CA LEU A 16 0.65 -4.72 6.36
C LEU A 16 1.73 -4.37 7.41
N GLY A 17 2.66 -5.30 7.68
CA GLY A 17 3.79 -5.06 8.57
C GLY A 17 3.43 -4.75 10.03
N GLY A 18 2.23 -5.12 10.48
CA GLY A 18 1.72 -4.78 11.81
C GLY A 18 1.09 -3.37 11.89
N ILE A 19 0.90 -2.70 10.74
CA ILE A 19 0.22 -1.39 10.63
C ILE A 19 -1.16 -1.63 10.00
N ASN A 20 -2.21 -0.99 10.56
CA ASN A 20 -3.55 -1.09 10.00
C ASN A 20 -3.93 0.20 9.24
N LEU A 21 -4.69 0.03 8.16
CA LEU A 21 -5.36 1.14 7.51
C LEU A 21 -6.39 1.78 8.47
N GLY A 22 -6.55 3.09 8.38
CA GLY A 22 -7.44 3.87 9.25
C GLY A 22 -6.83 4.23 10.62
N GLU A 23 -5.71 3.65 11.03
CA GLU A 23 -5.00 4.09 12.24
C GLU A 23 -4.54 5.54 12.10
N LYS A 24 -4.56 6.27 13.22
CA LYS A 24 -4.01 7.62 13.27
C LYS A 24 -2.52 7.58 13.61
N ILE A 25 -1.72 8.30 12.84
CA ILE A 25 -0.26 8.36 13.03
C ILE A 25 0.17 8.91 14.39
N ILE A 26 -0.72 9.67 15.04
CA ILE A 26 -0.50 10.22 16.38
C ILE A 26 -0.66 9.19 17.51
N GLN A 27 -1.07 7.94 17.22
CA GLN A 27 -1.04 6.87 18.22
C GLN A 27 0.40 6.68 18.71
N ALA A 28 0.57 6.71 20.03
CA ALA A 28 1.90 6.84 20.65
C ALA A 28 2.88 5.73 20.24
N ASP A 29 2.40 4.50 20.06
CA ASP A 29 3.22 3.36 19.67
C ASP A 29 3.67 3.43 18.19
N LEU A 30 2.79 3.90 17.30
CA LEU A 30 3.08 4.11 15.90
C LEU A 30 4.00 5.31 15.69
N GLN A 31 3.72 6.41 16.40
CA GLN A 31 4.55 7.61 16.37
C GLN A 31 5.98 7.31 16.84
N GLU A 32 6.14 6.56 17.92
CA GLU A 32 7.47 6.19 18.43
C GLU A 32 8.23 5.30 17.43
N MET A 33 7.54 4.35 16.78
CA MET A 33 8.15 3.50 15.76
C MET A 33 8.67 4.33 14.58
N ILE A 34 7.87 5.25 14.06
CA ILE A 34 8.26 6.12 12.94
C ILE A 34 9.40 7.05 13.35
N LYS A 35 9.35 7.60 14.56
CA LYS A 35 10.40 8.46 15.10
C LYS A 35 11.74 7.74 15.22
N GLN A 36 11.76 6.51 15.68
CA GLN A 36 12.98 5.71 15.73
C GLN A 36 13.58 5.48 14.34
N GLN A 37 12.75 5.23 13.32
CA GLN A 37 13.18 5.12 11.94
C GLN A 37 13.74 6.46 11.41
N SER A 38 13.10 7.58 11.75
CA SER A 38 13.49 8.92 11.30
C SER A 38 14.84 9.39 11.88
N LEU A 39 15.17 8.99 13.09
CA LEU A 39 16.45 9.35 13.73
C LEU A 39 17.65 8.70 13.02
N LEU A 40 17.43 7.62 12.30
CA LEU A 40 18.47 6.87 11.61
C LEU A 40 18.70 7.33 10.16
N LYS A 41 17.70 8.00 9.53
CA LYS A 41 17.77 8.46 8.15
C LYS A 41 16.95 9.74 7.94
N PRO A 42 17.58 10.85 7.44
CA PRO A 42 16.87 12.10 7.24
C PRO A 42 15.78 12.10 6.15
N GLU A 43 15.73 11.07 5.29
CA GLU A 43 14.80 10.96 4.16
C GLU A 43 13.61 10.02 4.45
N THR A 44 13.15 9.96 5.71
CA THR A 44 12.10 9.03 6.12
C THR A 44 10.71 9.43 5.66
N TYR A 45 10.51 10.66 5.17
CA TYR A 45 9.21 11.10 4.69
C TYR A 45 9.30 11.99 3.46
N THR A 46 8.24 11.95 2.64
CA THR A 46 8.09 12.77 1.44
C THR A 46 6.70 13.39 1.42
N LEU A 47 6.61 14.69 1.15
CA LEU A 47 5.35 15.36 0.86
C LEU A 47 4.96 15.02 -0.59
N VAL A 48 3.95 14.15 -0.75
CA VAL A 48 3.49 13.68 -2.06
C VAL A 48 2.50 14.68 -2.69
N SER A 49 1.65 15.28 -1.85
CA SER A 49 0.69 16.31 -2.23
C SER A 49 0.39 17.21 -1.02
N PRO A 50 -0.37 18.31 -1.18
CA PRO A 50 -0.81 19.12 -0.03
C PRO A 50 -1.55 18.33 1.05
N PHE A 51 -2.12 17.17 0.71
CA PHE A 51 -2.94 16.34 1.60
C PHE A 51 -2.28 15.03 2.00
N GLN A 52 -1.11 14.69 1.44
CA GLN A 52 -0.49 13.38 1.61
C GLN A 52 0.98 13.48 2.00
N VAL A 53 1.33 12.86 3.13
CA VAL A 53 2.71 12.53 3.50
C VAL A 53 2.92 11.04 3.39
N ARG A 54 4.01 10.63 2.78
CA ARG A 54 4.46 9.25 2.71
C ARG A 54 5.71 9.06 3.57
N TYR A 55 5.63 8.16 4.52
CA TYR A 55 6.77 7.69 5.32
C TYR A 55 7.39 6.45 4.68
N THR A 56 8.71 6.41 4.69
CA THR A 56 9.50 5.28 4.20
C THR A 56 10.14 4.59 5.39
N LEU A 57 9.86 3.31 5.57
CA LEU A 57 10.28 2.53 6.73
C LEU A 57 11.10 1.31 6.32
N GLU A 58 11.89 0.76 7.27
CA GLU A 58 12.65 -0.49 7.12
C GLU A 58 13.48 -0.55 5.83
N ASN A 59 14.40 0.40 5.66
CA ASN A 59 15.28 0.45 4.49
C ASN A 59 14.54 0.46 3.14
N ASN A 60 13.42 1.16 3.06
CA ASN A 60 12.53 1.27 1.89
C ASN A 60 11.68 0.01 1.62
N SER A 61 11.52 -0.89 2.57
CA SER A 61 10.68 -2.07 2.38
C SER A 61 9.19 -1.82 2.60
N ILE A 62 8.83 -0.72 3.27
CA ILE A 62 7.44 -0.31 3.49
C ILE A 62 7.26 1.19 3.25
N TYR A 63 6.19 1.54 2.53
CA TYR A 63 5.66 2.91 2.50
C TYR A 63 4.35 3.00 3.29
N VAL A 64 4.21 4.09 4.04
CA VAL A 64 3.01 4.43 4.81
C VAL A 64 2.53 5.81 4.38
N SER A 65 1.38 5.88 3.71
CA SER A 65 0.78 7.15 3.28
C SER A 65 -0.31 7.59 4.25
N VAL A 66 -0.22 8.86 4.65
CA VAL A 66 -1.07 9.50 5.66
C VAL A 66 -1.75 10.71 5.07
N ASP A 67 -3.05 10.85 5.32
CA ASP A 67 -3.79 12.09 5.08
C ASP A 67 -3.46 13.08 6.20
N VAL A 68 -2.81 14.20 5.84
CA VAL A 68 -2.33 15.20 6.81
C VAL A 68 -3.46 15.95 7.52
N ARG A 69 -4.68 15.95 6.95
CA ARG A 69 -5.83 16.68 7.50
C ARG A 69 -6.41 16.00 8.74
N ASN A 70 -6.36 14.66 8.78
CA ASN A 70 -6.92 13.85 9.86
C ASN A 70 -5.91 12.90 10.52
N GLY A 71 -4.72 12.78 9.94
CA GLY A 71 -3.65 11.91 10.42
C GLY A 71 -3.89 10.42 10.19
N LYS A 72 -4.90 10.02 9.38
CA LYS A 72 -5.20 8.61 9.11
C LYS A 72 -4.30 8.02 8.04
N ILE A 73 -3.88 6.80 8.27
CA ILE A 73 -3.19 5.96 7.29
C ILE A 73 -4.23 5.43 6.31
N PHE A 74 -4.07 5.71 5.02
CA PHE A 74 -5.01 5.30 3.98
C PHE A 74 -4.40 4.37 2.92
N HIS A 75 -3.05 4.27 2.86
CA HIS A 75 -2.35 3.44 1.90
C HIS A 75 -1.05 2.92 2.50
N LEU A 76 -0.79 1.63 2.30
CA LEU A 76 0.43 0.92 2.71
C LEU A 76 0.98 0.17 1.51
N VAL A 77 2.30 0.13 1.38
CA VAL A 77 2.98 -0.54 0.26
C VAL A 77 4.08 -1.44 0.78
N ALA A 78 4.08 -2.70 0.36
CA ALA A 78 5.19 -3.61 0.50
C ALA A 78 6.09 -3.52 -0.73
N LEU A 79 7.38 -3.37 -0.50
CA LEU A 79 8.44 -3.23 -1.51
C LEU A 79 9.50 -4.31 -1.33
N GLU A 80 10.58 -4.23 -2.10
CA GLU A 80 11.73 -5.11 -1.95
C GLU A 80 12.19 -5.20 -0.49
N GLY A 81 12.46 -6.42 -0.02
CA GLY A 81 12.79 -6.70 1.39
C GLY A 81 11.60 -7.10 2.25
N TYR A 82 10.35 -6.85 1.82
CA TYR A 82 9.17 -7.36 2.51
C TYR A 82 8.95 -8.84 2.15
N SER A 83 8.85 -9.71 3.16
CA SER A 83 8.73 -11.17 2.99
C SER A 83 7.35 -11.73 3.32
N GLY A 84 6.46 -10.93 3.91
CA GLY A 84 5.08 -11.31 4.16
C GLY A 84 4.32 -11.56 2.86
N LYS A 85 3.29 -12.39 2.94
CA LYS A 85 2.57 -12.89 1.76
C LYS A 85 1.16 -12.31 1.66
N LEU A 86 0.78 -11.96 0.44
CA LEU A 86 -0.59 -11.71 0.06
C LEU A 86 -1.27 -13.05 -0.25
N PHE A 87 -2.47 -13.29 0.31
CA PHE A 87 -3.23 -14.55 0.16
C PHE A 87 -2.41 -15.81 0.52
N ASP A 88 -1.43 -15.70 1.43
CA ASP A 88 -0.49 -16.76 1.82
C ASP A 88 0.38 -17.33 0.67
N LYS A 89 0.37 -16.70 -0.50
CA LYS A 89 0.98 -17.24 -1.73
C LYS A 89 1.91 -16.26 -2.45
N ILE A 90 1.56 -14.97 -2.52
CA ILE A 90 2.20 -13.99 -3.38
C ILE A 90 3.15 -13.11 -2.58
N THR A 91 4.37 -12.91 -3.08
CA THR A 91 5.39 -12.07 -2.48
C THR A 91 5.88 -11.02 -3.47
N VAL A 92 6.42 -9.92 -2.97
CA VAL A 92 7.22 -8.98 -3.78
C VAL A 92 8.39 -9.74 -4.42
N GLY A 93 8.73 -9.41 -5.66
CA GLY A 93 9.76 -10.10 -6.45
C GLY A 93 9.33 -11.38 -7.17
N MET A 94 8.12 -11.90 -6.90
CA MET A 94 7.54 -13.02 -7.66
C MET A 94 7.19 -12.58 -9.08
N LYS A 95 7.25 -13.49 -10.07
CA LYS A 95 6.72 -13.21 -11.41
C LYS A 95 5.20 -13.02 -11.36
N ILE A 96 4.71 -11.97 -12.03
CA ILE A 96 3.27 -11.65 -12.09
C ILE A 96 2.46 -12.81 -12.66
N GLY A 97 2.95 -13.43 -13.75
CA GLY A 97 2.29 -14.60 -14.34
C GLY A 97 2.19 -15.81 -13.41
N ASP A 98 3.16 -15.99 -12.51
CA ASP A 98 3.08 -17.07 -11.52
C ASP A 98 2.10 -16.71 -10.40
N ALA A 99 2.04 -15.44 -9.99
CA ALA A 99 1.02 -14.96 -9.06
C ALA A 99 -0.40 -15.14 -9.63
N MET A 100 -0.62 -14.82 -10.91
CA MET A 100 -1.90 -15.02 -11.61
C MET A 100 -2.31 -16.49 -11.71
N LYS A 101 -1.36 -17.43 -11.85
CA LYS A 101 -1.63 -18.87 -11.79
C LYS A 101 -2.05 -19.33 -10.39
N LEU A 102 -1.43 -18.78 -9.34
CA LEU A 102 -1.74 -19.11 -7.94
C LEU A 102 -3.06 -18.51 -7.47
N VAL A 103 -3.45 -17.36 -8.03
CA VAL A 103 -4.68 -16.63 -7.74
C VAL A 103 -5.32 -16.23 -9.07
N PRO A 104 -6.19 -17.08 -9.66
CA PRO A 104 -6.78 -16.86 -10.98
C PRO A 104 -7.68 -15.63 -11.11
N ASP A 105 -8.10 -15.04 -10.00
CA ASP A 105 -8.89 -13.81 -9.98
C ASP A 105 -8.05 -12.53 -10.16
N LEU A 106 -6.72 -12.66 -10.27
CA LEU A 106 -5.84 -11.55 -10.63
C LEU A 106 -5.92 -11.27 -12.14
N TYR A 107 -5.98 -10.00 -12.49
CA TYR A 107 -5.95 -9.53 -13.88
C TYR A 107 -5.21 -8.20 -13.99
N TYR A 108 -4.58 -7.95 -15.13
CA TYR A 108 -3.96 -6.68 -15.42
C TYR A 108 -5.00 -5.68 -15.94
N ASP A 109 -5.07 -4.52 -15.33
CA ASP A 109 -5.91 -3.38 -15.76
C ASP A 109 -5.01 -2.35 -16.45
N GLU A 110 -5.15 -2.23 -17.78
CA GLU A 110 -4.34 -1.30 -18.59
C GLU A 110 -4.61 0.18 -18.25
N ALA A 111 -5.83 0.52 -17.85
CA ALA A 111 -6.16 1.91 -17.51
C ALA A 111 -5.54 2.36 -16.19
N GLN A 112 -5.27 1.43 -15.29
CA GLN A 112 -4.63 1.69 -14.02
C GLN A 112 -3.15 1.28 -14.00
N GLU A 113 -2.68 0.57 -15.03
CA GLU A 113 -1.32 0.02 -15.14
C GLU A 113 -0.95 -0.89 -13.96
N GLN A 114 -1.93 -1.59 -13.41
CA GLN A 114 -1.79 -2.41 -12.20
C GLN A 114 -2.46 -3.77 -12.36
N VAL A 115 -1.99 -4.77 -11.60
CA VAL A 115 -2.69 -6.03 -11.46
C VAL A 115 -3.65 -5.92 -10.27
N LEU A 116 -4.92 -6.12 -10.55
CA LEU A 116 -6.02 -6.06 -9.59
C LEU A 116 -6.57 -7.45 -9.30
N CYS A 117 -7.38 -7.58 -8.26
CA CYS A 117 -8.06 -8.83 -7.92
C CYS A 117 -9.58 -8.64 -8.07
N LYS A 118 -10.22 -9.55 -8.81
CA LYS A 118 -11.67 -9.54 -9.00
C LYS A 118 -12.39 -9.64 -7.65
N ASP A 119 -13.41 -8.80 -7.46
CA ASP A 119 -14.27 -8.79 -6.27
C ASP A 119 -13.54 -8.51 -4.93
N ILE A 120 -12.24 -8.16 -4.95
CA ILE A 120 -11.47 -7.76 -3.76
C ILE A 120 -10.97 -6.33 -3.96
N LEU A 121 -11.53 -5.41 -3.19
CA LEU A 121 -11.12 -4.00 -3.19
C LEU A 121 -9.96 -3.75 -2.22
N GLY A 122 -9.28 -2.63 -2.43
CA GLY A 122 -8.21 -2.18 -1.53
C GLY A 122 -6.90 -2.93 -1.70
N ILE A 123 -6.66 -3.46 -2.91
CA ILE A 123 -5.39 -4.09 -3.29
C ILE A 123 -5.03 -3.79 -4.74
N ALA A 124 -3.74 -3.56 -4.99
CA ALA A 124 -3.15 -3.50 -6.33
C ALA A 124 -1.70 -4.01 -6.29
N ILE A 125 -1.25 -4.61 -7.38
CA ILE A 125 0.12 -5.10 -7.55
C ILE A 125 0.74 -4.32 -8.71
N ASP A 126 1.92 -3.74 -8.48
CA ASP A 126 2.61 -2.95 -9.47
C ASP A 126 3.65 -3.78 -10.22
N PRO A 127 3.67 -3.72 -11.56
CA PRO A 127 4.83 -4.10 -12.35
C PRO A 127 5.96 -3.09 -12.12
N PRO A 128 7.23 -3.42 -12.52
CA PRO A 128 8.36 -2.52 -12.31
C PRO A 128 8.41 -1.34 -13.30
N GLU A 129 7.64 -1.40 -14.37
CA GLU A 129 7.62 -0.42 -15.45
C GLU A 129 6.31 0.37 -15.44
N VAL A 130 6.36 1.61 -15.90
CA VAL A 130 5.20 2.46 -16.15
C VAL A 130 4.70 2.16 -17.56
N ASP A 131 3.39 2.04 -17.74
CA ASP A 131 2.73 1.74 -19.02
C ASP A 131 3.34 0.51 -19.75
N PRO A 132 3.45 -0.65 -19.05
CA PRO A 132 4.04 -1.82 -19.66
C PRO A 132 3.11 -2.42 -20.71
N PRO A 133 3.63 -2.96 -21.83
CA PRO A 133 2.81 -3.71 -22.77
C PRO A 133 2.10 -4.87 -22.07
N PRO A 134 0.77 -5.03 -22.19
CA PRO A 134 -0.01 -6.03 -21.45
C PRO A 134 0.46 -7.47 -21.62
N ASP A 135 0.98 -7.81 -22.79
CA ASP A 135 1.50 -9.12 -23.13
C ASP A 135 2.83 -9.45 -22.44
N LEU A 136 3.59 -8.43 -22.00
CA LEU A 136 4.85 -8.59 -21.28
C LEU A 136 4.67 -8.62 -19.74
N VAL A 137 3.55 -8.09 -19.23
CA VAL A 137 3.30 -8.01 -17.77
C VAL A 137 3.45 -9.36 -17.05
N PRO A 138 2.97 -10.50 -17.58
CA PRO A 138 3.14 -11.80 -16.91
C PRO A 138 4.61 -12.23 -16.69
N ASP A 139 5.52 -11.75 -17.53
CA ASP A 139 6.95 -12.09 -17.40
C ASP A 139 7.71 -11.14 -16.46
N MET A 140 7.10 -10.04 -16.07
CA MET A 140 7.66 -9.07 -15.13
C MET A 140 7.56 -9.58 -13.69
N VAL A 141 8.39 -9.01 -12.80
CA VAL A 141 8.32 -9.28 -11.37
C VAL A 141 7.43 -8.26 -10.67
N ILE A 142 6.83 -8.66 -9.56
CA ILE A 142 6.10 -7.76 -8.68
C ILE A 142 7.08 -6.79 -8.04
N SER A 143 6.97 -5.50 -8.34
CA SER A 143 7.79 -4.45 -7.73
C SER A 143 7.22 -3.95 -6.42
N ALA A 144 5.88 -3.91 -6.31
CA ALA A 144 5.18 -3.48 -5.12
C ALA A 144 3.83 -4.20 -4.95
N ILE A 145 3.42 -4.38 -3.70
CA ILE A 145 2.06 -4.79 -3.34
C ILE A 145 1.45 -3.66 -2.51
N ASN A 146 0.41 -3.06 -3.05
CA ASN A 146 -0.31 -1.93 -2.44
C ASN A 146 -1.56 -2.44 -1.73
N ILE A 147 -1.81 -1.95 -0.51
CA ILE A 147 -3.13 -2.05 0.13
C ILE A 147 -3.60 -0.66 0.53
N PHE A 148 -4.88 -0.40 0.36
CA PHE A 148 -5.44 0.92 0.61
C PHE A 148 -6.91 0.81 1.07
N VAL A 149 -7.43 1.92 1.59
CA VAL A 149 -8.84 1.99 1.98
C VAL A 149 -9.73 1.76 0.75
N PRO A 150 -10.77 0.89 0.83
CA PRO A 150 -11.58 0.50 -0.35
C PRO A 150 -12.24 1.66 -1.07
N GLN A 151 -12.46 2.79 -0.40
CA GLN A 151 -13.01 4.00 -0.99
C GLN A 151 -12.16 4.54 -2.15
N ILE A 152 -10.85 4.25 -2.16
CA ILE A 152 -9.98 4.61 -3.28
C ILE A 152 -10.41 3.92 -4.58
N ASP A 153 -10.78 2.65 -4.53
CA ASP A 153 -11.24 1.91 -5.72
C ASP A 153 -12.55 2.47 -6.28
N THR A 154 -13.47 2.88 -5.40
CA THR A 154 -14.76 3.43 -5.80
C THR A 154 -14.68 4.86 -6.30
N LEU A 155 -13.62 5.59 -5.95
CA LEU A 155 -13.44 7.02 -6.23
C LEU A 155 -12.27 7.31 -7.17
N ARG A 156 -11.59 6.28 -7.68
CA ARG A 156 -10.54 6.42 -8.68
C ARG A 156 -11.08 7.19 -9.89
N GLY A 157 -10.45 8.33 -10.20
CA GLY A 157 -10.88 9.24 -11.25
C GLY A 157 -11.89 10.32 -10.82
N HIS A 158 -12.35 10.33 -9.57
CA HIS A 158 -13.20 11.39 -9.04
C HIS A 158 -12.39 12.39 -8.22
N GLN A 159 -12.59 13.68 -8.49
CA GLN A 159 -11.98 14.78 -7.70
C GLN A 159 -12.39 14.78 -6.22
N GLY A 160 -13.47 14.05 -5.88
CA GLY A 160 -14.05 14.01 -4.55
C GLY A 160 -13.41 13.05 -3.55
N PHE A 161 -12.38 12.25 -3.94
CA PHE A 161 -11.76 11.31 -3.01
C PHE A 161 -11.32 11.96 -1.69
N TRP A 162 -10.63 13.11 -1.78
CA TRP A 162 -10.13 13.83 -0.61
C TRP A 162 -11.25 14.47 0.23
N ASP A 163 -12.39 14.80 -0.38
CA ASP A 163 -13.56 15.34 0.33
C ASP A 163 -14.27 14.25 1.09
N VAL A 164 -14.46 13.08 0.49
CA VAL A 164 -15.10 11.91 1.14
C VAL A 164 -14.31 11.42 2.34
N MET A 165 -12.99 11.43 2.27
CA MET A 165 -12.11 11.07 3.39
C MET A 165 -12.26 12.03 4.60
N LEU A 166 -12.76 13.25 4.38
CA LEU A 166 -13.07 14.20 5.46
C LEU A 166 -14.48 13.99 6.04
N GLU A 167 -15.46 13.62 5.21
CA GLU A 167 -16.84 13.47 5.64
C GLU A 167 -17.06 12.30 6.60
N GLU A 168 -16.28 11.22 6.48
CA GLU A 168 -16.33 10.09 7.40
C GLU A 168 -15.87 10.44 8.83
N ASP A 169 -15.03 11.46 8.98
CA ASP A 169 -14.58 11.93 10.30
C ASP A 169 -15.59 12.90 10.96
N GLY A 170 -16.51 13.48 10.21
CA GLY A 170 -17.56 14.41 10.71
C GLY A 170 -18.75 13.72 11.35
N LYS A 171 -18.79 12.39 11.41
CA LYS A 171 -19.85 11.59 12.04
C LYS A 171 -19.36 10.96 13.35
N LEU A 172 -18.82 11.80 14.24
CA LEU A 172 -18.63 11.48 15.66
C LEU A 172 -19.70 12.18 16.50
#